data_4bee8493296a46804af54c978d277154
#
_entry.id   4bee8493296a46804af54c978d277154
#
_cell.length_a   1.000
_cell.length_b   1.000
_cell.length_c   1.000
_cell.angle_alpha   90.00
_cell.angle_beta   90.00
_cell.angle_gamma   90.00
#
_symmetry.space_group_name_H-M   'P 1'
#
loop_
_entity.id
_entity.type
_entity.pdbx_description
1 polymer ?
#
loop_
_entity_poly.entity_id
_entity_poly.type
_entity_poly.pdbx_seq_one_letter_code
_entity_poly.pdbx_strand_id
1 'polypeptide(L)'
;MNFSQKILLIAAISLVNFSCFEDDDDLGAYTSEINDFVWKGMNAVYLYKQEIFDLSNNRFDSSDEYANYLNNFESPEILFESLIYERESIDKFSVIVDNYIELEQFFNGSSVSNGMEYGLSYIPNSSNEIFGFVRYVHPGSNADINNIKRGDIFRG
;
A
#
# COMPACT_ATOMS: atom_id res chain seq x y z
N MET A 1 30.99 -51.54 5.32
CA MET A 1 30.32 -50.78 4.25
C MET A 1 31.23 -50.81 3.04
N ASN A 2 30.79 -51.47 1.96
CA ASN A 2 31.62 -51.69 0.77
C ASN A 2 31.77 -50.39 -0.03
N PHE A 3 32.86 -50.27 -0.79
CA PHE A 3 33.20 -49.08 -1.59
C PHE A 3 32.03 -48.59 -2.48
N SER A 4 31.31 -49.55 -3.07
CA SER A 4 30.10 -49.32 -3.87
C SER A 4 28.96 -48.66 -3.06
N GLN A 5 28.75 -49.03 -1.79
CA GLN A 5 27.73 -48.44 -0.90
C GLN A 5 28.07 -46.99 -0.51
N LYS A 6 29.36 -46.68 -0.38
CA LYS A 6 29.82 -45.29 -0.10
C LYS A 6 29.59 -44.38 -1.29
N ILE A 7 29.83 -44.85 -2.52
CA ILE A 7 29.57 -44.08 -3.75
C ILE A 7 28.06 -43.83 -3.92
N LEU A 8 27.23 -44.81 -3.63
CA LEU A 8 25.77 -44.69 -3.72
C LEU A 8 25.21 -43.69 -2.70
N LEU A 9 25.81 -43.67 -1.51
CA LEU A 9 25.40 -42.72 -0.44
C LEU A 9 25.82 -41.30 -0.77
N ILE A 10 27.00 -41.09 -1.36
CA ILE A 10 27.46 -39.77 -1.81
C ILE A 10 26.60 -39.26 -2.99
N ALA A 11 26.25 -40.12 -3.92
CA ALA A 11 25.35 -39.77 -5.04
C ALA A 11 23.92 -39.41 -4.56
N ALA A 12 23.42 -40.09 -3.52
CA ALA A 12 22.11 -39.77 -2.94
C ALA A 12 22.12 -38.44 -2.21
N ILE A 13 23.21 -38.04 -1.55
CA ILE A 13 23.32 -36.74 -0.85
C ILE A 13 23.46 -35.59 -1.84
N SER A 14 24.06 -35.80 -3.02
CA SER A 14 24.19 -34.74 -4.03
C SER A 14 22.89 -34.42 -4.78
N LEU A 15 21.87 -35.29 -4.71
CA LEU A 15 20.56 -35.07 -5.34
C LEU A 15 19.58 -34.20 -4.50
N VAL A 16 19.92 -33.97 -3.22
CA VAL A 16 19.04 -33.21 -2.30
C VAL A 16 19.32 -31.71 -2.34
N ASN A 17 20.32 -31.23 -3.09
CA ASN A 17 20.71 -29.84 -3.11
C ASN A 17 20.15 -29.02 -4.32
N PHE A 18 19.23 -29.61 -5.11
CA PHE A 18 18.51 -28.87 -6.14
C PHE A 18 17.16 -28.39 -5.61
N SER A 19 17.16 -27.73 -4.46
CA SER A 19 16.10 -26.80 -4.13
C SER A 19 16.53 -25.43 -4.65
N CYS A 20 16.39 -25.21 -5.96
CA CYS A 20 16.23 -23.84 -6.44
C CYS A 20 14.91 -23.36 -5.82
N PHE A 21 15.00 -22.56 -4.80
CA PHE A 21 13.98 -21.58 -4.51
C PHE A 21 14.03 -20.60 -5.70
N GLU A 22 13.11 -20.71 -6.62
CA GLU A 22 12.80 -19.60 -7.50
C GLU A 22 12.26 -18.51 -6.58
N ASP A 23 13.00 -17.43 -6.49
CA ASP A 23 12.58 -16.21 -5.81
C ASP A 23 11.55 -15.58 -6.74
N ASP A 24 10.26 -15.79 -6.45
CA ASP A 24 9.15 -15.23 -7.21
C ASP A 24 9.00 -13.71 -6.98
N ASP A 25 9.92 -13.08 -6.24
CA ASP A 25 9.89 -11.66 -5.90
C ASP A 25 10.05 -10.73 -7.13
N ASP A 26 10.51 -11.27 -8.28
CA ASP A 26 10.66 -10.50 -9.52
C ASP A 26 9.42 -10.54 -10.45
N LEU A 27 8.41 -11.36 -10.13
CA LEU A 27 7.14 -11.36 -10.83
C LEU A 27 6.21 -10.36 -10.12
N GLY A 28 5.89 -9.25 -10.78
CA GLY A 28 4.91 -8.30 -10.27
C GLY A 28 3.64 -9.04 -9.83
N ALA A 29 3.30 -8.92 -8.55
CA ALA A 29 2.12 -9.57 -8.00
C ALA A 29 0.86 -9.15 -8.78
N TYR A 30 0.02 -10.12 -9.15
CA TYR A 30 -1.25 -9.83 -9.81
C TYR A 30 -2.20 -9.11 -8.83
N THR A 31 -3.04 -8.23 -9.33
CA THR A 31 -4.02 -7.50 -8.51
C THR A 31 -4.84 -8.42 -7.61
N SER A 32 -5.20 -9.62 -8.08
CA SER A 32 -5.93 -10.61 -7.29
C SER A 32 -5.13 -11.18 -6.12
N GLU A 33 -3.81 -11.31 -6.24
CA GLU A 33 -2.93 -11.79 -5.16
C GLU A 33 -2.75 -10.71 -4.08
N ILE A 34 -2.63 -9.45 -4.51
CA ILE A 34 -2.57 -8.33 -3.58
C ILE A 34 -3.92 -8.15 -2.88
N ASN A 35 -5.04 -8.29 -3.60
CA ASN A 35 -6.37 -8.26 -2.99
C ASN A 35 -6.54 -9.38 -1.95
N ASP A 36 -6.05 -10.59 -2.23
CA ASP A 36 -6.03 -11.71 -1.27
C ASP A 36 -5.23 -11.37 -0.02
N PHE A 37 -4.05 -10.79 -0.19
CA PHE A 37 -3.21 -10.35 0.93
C PHE A 37 -3.91 -9.27 1.77
N VAL A 38 -4.51 -8.26 1.14
CA VAL A 38 -5.25 -7.19 1.83
C VAL A 38 -6.43 -7.77 2.60
N TRP A 39 -7.24 -8.61 1.98
CA TRP A 39 -8.40 -9.20 2.65
C TRP A 39 -7.98 -10.06 3.84
N LYS A 40 -6.97 -10.93 3.67
CA LYS A 40 -6.44 -11.78 4.76
C LYS A 40 -5.86 -10.95 5.90
N GLY A 41 -5.14 -9.89 5.60
CA GLY A 41 -4.62 -8.96 6.59
C GLY A 41 -5.74 -8.30 7.39
N MET A 42 -6.73 -7.73 6.71
CA MET A 42 -7.91 -7.13 7.36
C MET A 42 -8.68 -8.16 8.19
N ASN A 43 -8.91 -9.36 7.63
CA ASN A 43 -9.58 -10.43 8.36
C ASN A 43 -8.81 -10.88 9.62
N ALA A 44 -7.49 -10.85 9.60
CA ALA A 44 -6.66 -11.30 10.73
C ALA A 44 -6.57 -10.28 11.88
N VAL A 45 -6.40 -8.99 11.57
CA VAL A 45 -5.99 -7.99 12.57
C VAL A 45 -6.85 -6.73 12.64
N TYR A 46 -7.81 -6.55 11.75
CA TYR A 46 -8.62 -5.33 11.74
C TYR A 46 -9.47 -5.19 13.00
N LEU A 47 -9.36 -4.04 13.66
CA LEU A 47 -10.02 -3.79 14.94
C LEU A 47 -11.55 -3.91 14.87
N TYR A 48 -12.15 -3.42 13.79
CA TYR A 48 -13.60 -3.40 13.60
C TYR A 48 -14.10 -4.56 12.71
N LYS A 49 -13.32 -5.64 12.59
CA LYS A 49 -13.67 -6.81 11.77
C LYS A 49 -15.09 -7.32 12.01
N GLN A 50 -15.55 -7.30 13.25
CA GLN A 50 -16.86 -7.86 13.63
C GLN A 50 -18.04 -7.04 13.06
N GLU A 51 -17.80 -5.79 12.73
CA GLU A 51 -18.80 -4.87 12.17
C GLU A 51 -18.87 -4.98 10.63
N ILE A 52 -17.90 -5.67 10.01
CA ILE A 52 -17.80 -5.80 8.55
C ILE A 52 -18.20 -7.21 8.14
N PHE A 53 -19.37 -7.33 7.49
CA PHE A 53 -19.89 -8.62 7.02
C PHE A 53 -18.89 -9.36 6.11
N ASP A 54 -18.26 -8.64 5.19
CA ASP A 54 -17.30 -9.22 4.23
C ASP A 54 -15.99 -9.70 4.87
N LEU A 55 -15.73 -9.37 6.15
CA LEU A 55 -14.63 -9.91 6.94
C LEU A 55 -15.04 -11.05 7.89
N SER A 56 -16.30 -11.51 7.82
CA SER A 56 -16.73 -12.61 8.69
C SER A 56 -16.08 -13.93 8.26
N ASN A 57 -15.82 -14.81 9.25
CA ASN A 57 -15.12 -16.07 9.01
C ASN A 57 -15.91 -17.04 8.10
N ASN A 58 -17.24 -16.88 8.02
CA ASN A 58 -18.13 -17.72 7.23
C ASN A 58 -18.73 -16.93 6.06
N ARG A 59 -18.02 -15.92 5.55
CA ARG A 59 -18.51 -15.08 4.46
C ARG A 59 -18.59 -15.81 3.13
N PHE A 60 -17.66 -16.72 2.87
CA PHE A 60 -17.53 -17.43 1.60
C PHE A 60 -17.73 -18.93 1.81
N ASP A 61 -18.64 -19.51 1.04
CA ASP A 61 -18.94 -20.94 1.08
C ASP A 61 -17.95 -21.78 0.26
N SER A 62 -17.19 -21.14 -0.66
CA SER A 62 -16.23 -21.81 -1.51
C SER A 62 -15.05 -20.90 -1.89
N SER A 63 -13.95 -21.51 -2.33
CA SER A 63 -12.81 -20.80 -2.88
C SER A 63 -13.16 -20.01 -4.15
N ASP A 64 -14.09 -20.51 -4.95
CA ASP A 64 -14.52 -19.84 -6.18
C ASP A 64 -15.31 -18.56 -5.86
N GLU A 65 -16.18 -18.61 -4.85
CA GLU A 65 -16.90 -17.42 -4.39
C GLU A 65 -15.95 -16.36 -3.86
N TYR A 66 -14.96 -16.77 -3.06
CA TYR A 66 -13.92 -15.88 -2.56
C TYR A 66 -13.10 -15.25 -3.69
N ALA A 67 -12.64 -16.06 -4.65
CA ALA A 67 -11.89 -15.56 -5.80
C ALA A 67 -12.72 -14.56 -6.63
N ASN A 68 -14.01 -14.87 -6.87
CA ASN A 68 -14.92 -13.97 -7.57
C ASN A 68 -15.11 -12.65 -6.81
N TYR A 69 -15.23 -12.70 -5.48
CA TYR A 69 -15.33 -11.50 -4.65
C TYR A 69 -14.10 -10.62 -4.82
N LEU A 70 -12.89 -11.16 -4.71
CA LEU A 70 -11.64 -10.40 -4.87
C LEU A 70 -11.48 -9.81 -6.28
N ASN A 71 -11.92 -10.53 -7.31
CA ASN A 71 -11.84 -10.07 -8.69
C ASN A 71 -12.82 -8.94 -9.05
N ASN A 72 -13.80 -8.65 -8.20
CA ASN A 72 -14.70 -7.50 -8.40
C ASN A 72 -14.04 -6.15 -8.09
N PHE A 73 -12.87 -6.16 -7.47
CA PHE A 73 -12.15 -4.93 -7.12
C PHE A 73 -11.01 -4.67 -8.10
N GLU A 74 -11.04 -3.50 -8.72
CA GLU A 74 -10.05 -3.08 -9.72
C GLU A 74 -8.67 -2.82 -9.09
N SER A 75 -8.63 -2.49 -7.80
CA SER A 75 -7.37 -2.28 -7.07
C SER A 75 -7.48 -2.68 -5.60
N PRO A 76 -6.33 -2.99 -4.97
CA PRO A 76 -6.25 -3.29 -3.53
C PRO A 76 -6.76 -2.15 -2.64
N GLU A 77 -6.57 -0.91 -3.07
CA GLU A 77 -7.04 0.28 -2.34
C GLU A 77 -8.56 0.33 -2.31
N ILE A 78 -9.22 0.02 -3.43
CA ILE A 78 -10.69 -0.02 -3.51
C ILE A 78 -11.24 -1.13 -2.61
N LEU A 79 -10.62 -2.31 -2.61
CA LEU A 79 -10.96 -3.39 -1.69
C LEU A 79 -10.77 -2.94 -0.23
N PHE A 80 -9.60 -2.38 0.09
CA PHE A 80 -9.29 -1.91 1.44
C PHE A 80 -10.34 -0.90 1.93
N GLU A 81 -10.63 0.13 1.15
CA GLU A 81 -11.62 1.15 1.51
C GLU A 81 -13.03 0.56 1.70
N SER A 82 -13.41 -0.46 0.94
CA SER A 82 -14.70 -1.14 1.10
C SER A 82 -14.81 -1.91 2.42
N LEU A 83 -13.68 -2.26 3.03
CA LEU A 83 -13.58 -3.00 4.29
C LEU A 83 -13.38 -2.08 5.51
N ILE A 84 -13.36 -0.77 5.34
CA ILE A 84 -13.23 0.18 6.46
C ILE A 84 -14.59 0.46 7.08
N TYR A 85 -14.65 0.31 8.40
CA TYR A 85 -15.85 0.55 9.17
C TYR A 85 -16.06 2.06 9.40
N GLU A 86 -17.19 2.59 8.91
CA GLU A 86 -17.59 3.98 9.08
C GLU A 86 -16.44 4.99 8.88
N ARG A 87 -15.87 4.99 7.67
CA ARG A 87 -14.69 5.80 7.29
C ARG A 87 -14.77 7.27 7.74
N GLU A 88 -15.96 7.87 7.67
CA GLU A 88 -16.16 9.29 7.97
C GLU A 88 -16.20 9.58 9.48
N SER A 89 -16.62 8.61 10.30
CA SER A 89 -16.95 8.80 11.71
C SER A 89 -16.05 8.03 12.66
N ILE A 90 -15.76 6.78 12.38
CA ILE A 90 -15.08 5.85 13.28
C ILE A 90 -13.63 5.64 12.86
N ASP A 91 -13.39 4.96 11.75
CA ASP A 91 -12.03 4.63 11.30
C ASP A 91 -11.48 5.64 10.30
N LYS A 92 -11.00 6.75 10.81
CA LYS A 92 -10.38 7.84 10.03
C LYS A 92 -8.89 7.64 9.76
N PHE A 93 -8.26 6.63 10.36
CA PHE A 93 -6.80 6.55 10.45
C PHE A 93 -6.20 5.35 9.73
N SER A 94 -6.97 4.30 9.45
CA SER A 94 -6.46 3.17 8.69
C SER A 94 -6.12 3.61 7.27
N VAL A 95 -4.92 3.26 6.83
CA VAL A 95 -4.43 3.61 5.49
C VAL A 95 -3.81 2.39 4.83
N ILE A 96 -3.89 2.36 3.52
CA ILE A 96 -3.10 1.49 2.66
C ILE A 96 -2.15 2.38 1.85
N VAL A 97 -0.95 1.90 1.58
CA VAL A 97 0.04 2.61 0.77
C VAL A 97 0.55 1.66 -0.31
N ASP A 98 0.78 2.21 -1.47
CA ASP A 98 1.33 1.51 -2.63
C ASP A 98 2.86 1.39 -2.60
N ASN A 99 3.52 2.21 -1.77
CA ASN A 99 4.97 2.25 -1.66
C ASN A 99 5.42 2.26 -0.19
N TYR A 100 5.84 1.10 0.30
CA TYR A 100 6.32 0.95 1.68
C TYR A 100 7.61 1.76 1.96
N ILE A 101 8.45 2.00 0.94
CA ILE A 101 9.70 2.78 1.10
C ILE A 101 9.37 4.23 1.45
N GLU A 102 8.36 4.81 0.81
CA GLU A 102 7.90 6.16 1.13
C GLU A 102 7.32 6.24 2.55
N LEU A 103 6.60 5.20 2.98
CA LEU A 103 6.08 5.09 4.34
C LEU A 103 7.22 4.98 5.37
N GLU A 104 8.25 4.18 5.11
CA GLU A 104 9.43 4.10 5.98
C GLU A 104 10.17 5.43 6.06
N GLN A 105 10.35 6.12 4.94
CA GLN A 105 10.96 7.45 4.90
C GLN A 105 10.13 8.45 5.71
N PHE A 106 8.82 8.42 5.58
CA PHE A 106 7.92 9.26 6.37
C PHE A 106 8.08 9.02 7.88
N PHE A 107 8.13 7.76 8.34
CA PHE A 107 8.37 7.43 9.75
C PHE A 107 9.77 7.82 10.22
N ASN A 108 10.77 7.82 9.34
CA ASN A 108 12.11 8.30 9.62
C ASN A 108 12.23 9.85 9.58
N GLY A 109 11.11 10.55 9.42
CA GLY A 109 11.08 12.00 9.34
C GLY A 109 11.56 12.57 8.01
N SER A 110 11.73 11.71 6.98
CA SER A 110 12.07 12.13 5.62
C SER A 110 10.80 12.21 4.78
N SER A 111 10.54 13.35 4.18
CA SER A 111 9.43 13.50 3.23
C SER A 111 9.94 14.14 1.94
N VAL A 112 9.43 13.64 0.81
CA VAL A 112 9.69 14.29 -0.48
C VAL A 112 8.80 15.54 -0.56
N SER A 113 9.42 16.70 -0.64
CA SER A 113 8.75 17.98 -0.78
C SER A 113 9.44 18.81 -1.87
N ASN A 114 8.67 19.59 -2.60
CA ASN A 114 9.23 20.57 -3.51
C ASN A 114 9.85 21.78 -2.76
N GLY A 115 9.73 21.82 -1.43
CA GLY A 115 10.23 22.88 -0.57
C GLY A 115 9.32 24.09 -0.48
N MET A 116 8.08 23.98 -0.90
CA MET A 116 7.06 25.01 -0.78
C MET A 116 6.08 24.66 0.35
N GLU A 117 5.93 25.58 1.31
CA GLU A 117 4.83 25.55 2.27
C GLU A 117 3.71 26.46 1.77
N TYR A 118 2.49 25.96 1.77
CA TYR A 118 1.34 26.72 1.28
C TYR A 118 0.13 26.65 2.22
N GLY A 119 -0.80 27.52 2.04
CA GLY A 119 -2.13 27.48 2.65
C GLY A 119 -3.20 27.47 1.57
N LEU A 120 -4.36 26.98 1.92
CA LEU A 120 -5.53 27.03 1.05
C LEU A 120 -6.58 27.97 1.66
N SER A 121 -7.30 28.67 0.81
CA SER A 121 -8.42 29.54 1.21
C SER A 121 -9.50 29.56 0.14
N TYR A 122 -10.73 29.78 0.56
CA TYR A 122 -11.82 30.03 -0.39
C TYR A 122 -11.63 31.36 -1.11
N ILE A 123 -12.01 31.40 -2.38
CA ILE A 123 -12.11 32.66 -3.12
C ILE A 123 -13.24 33.52 -2.48
N PRO A 124 -13.02 34.81 -2.23
CA PRO A 124 -14.04 35.67 -1.67
C PRO A 124 -15.34 35.57 -2.47
N ASN A 125 -16.46 35.38 -1.77
CA ASN A 125 -17.79 35.19 -2.33
C ASN A 125 -18.01 33.89 -3.13
N SER A 126 -17.11 32.90 -3.04
CA SER A 126 -17.29 31.55 -3.56
C SER A 126 -17.30 30.52 -2.43
N SER A 127 -18.23 29.56 -2.49
CA SER A 127 -18.29 28.44 -1.54
C SER A 127 -17.57 27.18 -2.05
N ASN A 128 -17.24 27.14 -3.34
CA ASN A 128 -16.74 25.93 -4.02
C ASN A 128 -15.36 26.10 -4.65
N GLU A 129 -14.89 27.35 -4.78
CA GLU A 129 -13.58 27.61 -5.40
C GLU A 129 -12.55 27.94 -4.33
N ILE A 130 -11.40 27.32 -4.42
CA ILE A 130 -10.27 27.54 -3.53
C ILE A 130 -9.07 28.06 -4.33
N PHE A 131 -8.19 28.77 -3.65
CA PHE A 131 -6.87 29.10 -4.14
C PHE A 131 -5.82 28.73 -3.10
N GLY A 132 -4.62 28.39 -3.59
CA GLY A 132 -3.44 28.21 -2.77
C GLY A 132 -2.60 29.46 -2.73
N PHE A 133 -1.94 29.73 -1.62
CA PHE A 133 -0.96 30.79 -1.47
C PHE A 133 0.28 30.28 -0.77
N VAL A 134 1.45 30.70 -1.25
CA VAL A 134 2.74 30.27 -0.74
C VAL A 134 3.05 31.03 0.55
N ARG A 135 3.29 30.29 1.63
CA ARG A 135 3.66 30.82 2.94
C ARG A 135 5.16 30.98 3.09
N TYR A 136 5.89 29.97 2.63
CA TYR A 136 7.34 29.90 2.77
C TYR A 136 7.94 29.03 1.66
N VAL A 137 9.16 29.32 1.25
CA VAL A 137 9.93 28.52 0.31
C VAL A 137 11.30 28.25 0.95
N HIS A 138 11.66 26.96 1.01
CA HIS A 138 12.96 26.55 1.53
C HIS A 138 14.09 26.95 0.57
N PRO A 139 15.12 27.66 1.03
CA PRO A 139 16.25 28.05 0.20
C PRO A 139 16.96 26.83 -0.40
N GLY A 140 17.27 26.87 -1.69
CA GLY A 140 17.90 25.78 -2.43
C GLY A 140 16.98 24.63 -2.81
N SER A 141 15.68 24.70 -2.50
CA SER A 141 14.69 23.70 -2.89
C SER A 141 14.31 23.82 -4.37
N ASN A 142 13.57 22.82 -4.86
CA ASN A 142 13.01 22.86 -6.21
C ASN A 142 12.12 24.08 -6.45
N ALA A 143 11.31 24.45 -5.46
CA ALA A 143 10.48 25.65 -5.52
C ALA A 143 11.31 26.94 -5.62
N ASP A 144 12.40 27.05 -4.87
CA ASP A 144 13.30 28.21 -4.93
C ASP A 144 14.02 28.31 -6.29
N ILE A 145 14.52 27.17 -6.80
CA ILE A 145 15.16 27.08 -8.13
C ILE A 145 14.19 27.52 -9.24
N ASN A 146 12.90 27.21 -9.09
CA ASN A 146 11.84 27.62 -10.03
C ASN A 146 11.28 29.01 -9.75
N ASN A 147 11.94 29.81 -8.89
CA ASN A 147 11.55 31.17 -8.55
C ASN A 147 10.17 31.33 -7.92
N ILE A 148 9.62 30.29 -7.30
CA ILE A 148 8.41 30.39 -6.49
C ILE A 148 8.75 31.21 -5.23
N LYS A 149 7.87 32.16 -4.88
CA LYS A 149 8.12 33.08 -3.76
C LYS A 149 6.93 33.10 -2.80
N ARG A 150 7.24 33.48 -1.57
CA ARG A 150 6.21 33.79 -0.58
C ARG A 150 5.23 34.83 -1.12
N GLY A 151 3.94 34.52 -1.05
CA GLY A 151 2.88 35.36 -1.54
C GLY A 151 2.39 35.01 -2.94
N ASP A 152 3.07 34.11 -3.65
CA ASP A 152 2.57 33.60 -4.92
C ASP A 152 1.24 32.87 -4.72
N ILE A 153 0.34 33.00 -5.69
CA ILE A 153 -1.00 32.43 -5.66
C ILE A 153 -1.09 31.41 -6.80
N PHE A 154 -1.70 30.27 -6.51
CA PHE A 154 -1.99 29.24 -7.51
C PHE A 154 -3.43 28.75 -7.38
N ARG A 155 -3.97 28.25 -8.48
CA ARG A 155 -5.30 27.64 -8.58
C ARG A 155 -5.14 26.25 -9.21
N GLY A 156 -5.97 25.31 -8.85
CA GLY A 156 -6.11 24.00 -9.46
C GLY A 156 -7.23 23.96 -10.47
#